data_5e7b20b06a1e0c19d8390e7823a99d49
#
_entry.id   5e7b20b06a1e0c19d8390e7823a99d49
#
_cell.length_a   1.000
_cell.length_b   1.000
_cell.length_c   1.000
_cell.angle_alpha   90.00
_cell.angle_beta   90.00
_cell.angle_gamma   90.00
#
_symmetry.space_group_name_H-M   'P 1'
#
loop_
_entity.id
_entity.type
_entity.pdbx_description
1 polymer ?
#
loop_
_entity_poly.entity_id
_entity_poly.type
_entity_poly.pdbx_seq_one_letter_code
_entity_poly.pdbx_strand_id
1 'polypeptide(L)'
;MIETKSSGRQSPLIWLVFFVIVIDLIGFGIVIPLLPFMAPSMGGDSTDVALIMITYSLGAAIVAPFWGRLSDQWGRRNALMLALVASALAYLVTAGAEALWQVYLGRALSGLAAGSLPVASALMADLSSPERRAKAMGLVGTAFGLGLIAGPVLGGVLTGGASPFALPFYSAAVLSLLAAILAWALLPNRFHVVDTAVKDISSGSFVDHVQRHWLLLSQYIIHTAAVSALIYIFPLWVGNTYAWGPKAVGYFFGAVGVVMILFQGGLLSWLARKLGLLTVLRAGSALFAVSIAFVALSADYHWMPAIILVAFTGSTVCLPLLNTIASELVNTSQRGRMMGATTTSASIGRILGPLLAAVLLSEIDYSAAWLGCAVLVAVLVLWSFTAANRYSTMNFR
;
A
#
# COMPACT_ATOMS: atom_id res chain seq x y z
N MET A 1 -0.05 -29.99 -23.35
CA MET A 1 1.25 -30.29 -22.73
C MET A 1 2.25 -29.38 -23.42
N ILE A 2 2.49 -28.20 -22.86
CA ILE A 2 3.53 -27.26 -23.35
C ILE A 2 4.62 -27.38 -22.32
N GLU A 3 5.62 -28.23 -22.60
CA GLU A 3 6.88 -28.26 -21.88
C GLU A 3 7.59 -26.92 -22.12
N THR A 4 7.52 -26.00 -21.16
CA THR A 4 8.42 -24.85 -21.14
C THR A 4 9.78 -25.32 -20.66
N LYS A 5 10.62 -25.81 -21.60
CA LYS A 5 12.05 -25.95 -21.39
C LYS A 5 12.61 -24.61 -20.86
N SER A 6 13.22 -24.68 -19.69
CA SER A 6 13.88 -23.60 -18.97
C SER A 6 14.99 -22.97 -19.82
N SER A 7 14.66 -21.96 -20.61
CA SER A 7 15.62 -20.95 -21.03
C SER A 7 15.67 -19.85 -19.97
N GLY A 8 16.83 -19.35 -19.62
CA GLY A 8 17.06 -18.35 -18.54
C GLY A 8 16.36 -16.99 -18.69
N ARG A 9 15.33 -16.90 -19.56
CA ARG A 9 14.47 -15.72 -19.75
C ARG A 9 13.19 -15.85 -18.92
N GLN A 10 12.79 -14.78 -18.26
CA GLN A 10 11.46 -14.66 -17.63
C GLN A 10 10.39 -14.84 -18.70
N SER A 11 9.30 -15.56 -18.38
CA SER A 11 8.16 -15.72 -19.27
C SER A 11 7.64 -14.32 -19.68
N PRO A 12 7.35 -14.08 -20.97
CA PRO A 12 6.73 -12.83 -21.43
C PRO A 12 5.47 -12.46 -20.65
N LEU A 13 4.75 -13.46 -20.12
CA LEU A 13 3.55 -13.29 -19.30
C LEU A 13 3.81 -12.58 -17.97
N ILE A 14 5.01 -12.73 -17.37
CA ILE A 14 5.38 -12.01 -16.14
C ILE A 14 5.43 -10.51 -16.40
N TRP A 15 5.99 -10.09 -17.53
CA TRP A 15 6.02 -8.68 -17.93
C TRP A 15 4.63 -8.13 -18.25
N LEU A 16 3.80 -8.94 -18.87
CA LEU A 16 2.41 -8.56 -19.13
C LEU A 16 1.65 -8.30 -17.82
N VAL A 17 1.71 -9.24 -16.87
CA VAL A 17 1.08 -9.07 -15.55
C VAL A 17 1.67 -7.85 -14.82
N PHE A 18 2.98 -7.62 -14.92
CA PHE A 18 3.64 -6.44 -14.39
C PHE A 18 3.01 -5.14 -14.94
N PHE A 19 2.85 -5.02 -16.26
CA PHE A 19 2.23 -3.83 -16.86
C PHE A 19 0.75 -3.67 -16.49
N VAL A 20 -0.01 -4.76 -16.39
CA VAL A 20 -1.39 -4.73 -15.89
C VAL A 20 -1.44 -4.16 -14.47
N ILE A 21 -0.54 -4.63 -13.60
CA ILE A 21 -0.43 -4.13 -12.22
C ILE A 21 -0.04 -2.64 -12.21
N VAL A 22 0.94 -2.23 -13.02
CA VAL A 22 1.38 -0.81 -13.08
C VAL A 22 0.21 0.09 -13.48
N ILE A 23 -0.53 -0.25 -14.53
CA ILE A 23 -1.65 0.55 -15.03
C ILE A 23 -2.75 0.67 -13.96
N ASP A 24 -3.11 -0.43 -13.29
CA ASP A 24 -4.11 -0.45 -12.23
C ASP A 24 -3.66 0.38 -11.01
N LEU A 25 -2.38 0.26 -10.61
CA LEU A 25 -1.84 1.01 -9.50
C LEU A 25 -1.66 2.51 -9.80
N ILE A 26 -1.47 2.91 -11.06
CA ILE A 26 -1.56 4.32 -11.47
C ILE A 26 -2.98 4.83 -11.21
N GLY A 27 -4.01 4.08 -11.63
CA GLY A 27 -5.42 4.42 -11.36
C GLY A 27 -5.69 4.57 -9.86
N PHE A 28 -5.20 3.64 -9.04
CA PHE A 28 -5.30 3.73 -7.60
C PHE A 28 -4.57 4.96 -7.03
N GLY A 29 -3.36 5.24 -7.52
CA GLY A 29 -2.54 6.37 -7.09
C GLY A 29 -3.14 7.73 -7.40
N ILE A 30 -3.89 7.87 -8.50
CA ILE A 30 -4.61 9.09 -8.88
C ILE A 30 -5.51 9.58 -7.74
N VAL A 31 -6.13 8.68 -7.03
CA VAL A 31 -7.13 8.98 -5.98
C VAL A 31 -6.52 9.60 -4.73
N ILE A 32 -5.28 9.21 -4.38
CA ILE A 32 -4.65 9.56 -3.11
C ILE A 32 -4.63 11.07 -2.84
N PRO A 33 -4.14 11.95 -3.75
CA PRO A 33 -4.06 13.38 -3.47
C PRO A 33 -5.41 14.10 -3.58
N LEU A 34 -6.47 13.46 -4.07
CA LEU A 34 -7.72 14.13 -4.42
C LEU A 34 -8.73 14.15 -3.27
N LEU A 35 -8.84 13.05 -2.51
CA LEU A 35 -9.86 12.89 -1.47
C LEU A 35 -9.83 13.99 -0.42
N PRO A 36 -8.66 14.45 0.08
CA PRO A 36 -8.58 15.54 1.04
C PRO A 36 -9.10 16.90 0.53
N PHE A 37 -9.20 17.08 -0.76
CA PHE A 37 -9.75 18.29 -1.40
C PHE A 37 -11.20 18.09 -1.88
N MET A 38 -11.53 16.87 -2.30
CA MET A 38 -12.87 16.54 -2.82
C MET A 38 -13.93 16.55 -1.72
N ALA A 39 -13.68 15.95 -0.55
CA ALA A 39 -14.66 15.91 0.52
C ALA A 39 -15.04 17.31 1.04
N PRO A 40 -14.10 18.23 1.34
CA PRO A 40 -14.42 19.60 1.72
C PRO A 40 -15.18 20.39 0.62
N SER A 41 -14.88 20.17 -0.67
CA SER A 41 -15.59 20.84 -1.75
C SER A 41 -17.07 20.45 -1.87
N MET A 42 -17.47 19.34 -1.21
CA MET A 42 -18.86 18.83 -1.14
C MET A 42 -19.49 19.02 0.25
N GLY A 43 -18.90 19.92 1.06
CA GLY A 43 -19.43 20.24 2.42
C GLY A 43 -18.99 19.26 3.51
N GLY A 44 -18.08 18.34 3.22
CA GLY A 44 -17.48 17.45 4.23
C GLY A 44 -16.36 18.16 5.01
N ASP A 45 -16.01 17.58 6.13
CA ASP A 45 -14.93 18.02 7.00
C ASP A 45 -13.70 17.08 6.97
N SER A 46 -12.73 17.34 7.85
CA SER A 46 -11.54 16.47 7.97
C SER A 46 -11.89 15.05 8.42
N THR A 47 -12.96 14.89 9.22
CA THR A 47 -13.45 13.57 9.68
C THR A 47 -14.00 12.77 8.50
N ASP A 48 -14.74 13.43 7.59
CA ASP A 48 -15.25 12.79 6.37
C ASP A 48 -14.11 12.26 5.50
N VAL A 49 -13.02 13.01 5.35
CA VAL A 49 -11.83 12.55 4.62
C VAL A 49 -11.27 11.25 5.22
N ALA A 50 -11.14 11.19 6.55
CA ALA A 50 -10.67 9.98 7.23
C ALA A 50 -11.64 8.81 7.03
N LEU A 51 -12.95 9.03 7.23
CA LEU A 51 -13.97 8.02 7.08
C LEU A 51 -14.05 7.47 5.64
N ILE A 52 -13.87 8.31 4.63
CA ILE A 52 -13.79 7.93 3.22
C ILE A 52 -12.59 7.01 2.98
N MET A 53 -11.42 7.30 3.58
CA MET A 53 -10.23 6.44 3.49
C MET A 53 -10.43 5.11 4.25
N ILE A 54 -11.07 5.15 5.41
CA ILE A 54 -11.41 3.98 6.22
C ILE A 54 -12.41 3.10 5.48
N THR A 55 -13.43 3.67 4.85
CA THR A 55 -14.46 2.93 4.08
C THR A 55 -13.83 2.06 3.01
N TYR A 56 -12.87 2.59 2.24
CA TYR A 56 -12.09 1.78 1.29
C TYR A 56 -11.32 0.65 1.98
N SER A 57 -10.57 0.99 3.03
CA SER A 57 -9.69 0.03 3.73
C SER A 57 -10.47 -1.10 4.39
N LEU A 58 -11.64 -0.78 4.95
CA LEU A 58 -12.57 -1.75 5.54
C LEU A 58 -13.15 -2.68 4.46
N GLY A 59 -13.64 -2.11 3.35
CA GLY A 59 -14.14 -2.91 2.22
C GLY A 59 -13.08 -3.86 1.68
N ALA A 60 -11.86 -3.38 1.48
CA ALA A 60 -10.72 -4.19 1.02
C ALA A 60 -10.36 -5.31 2.00
N ALA A 61 -10.39 -5.03 3.32
CA ALA A 61 -10.09 -6.04 4.34
C ALA A 61 -11.15 -7.14 4.39
N ILE A 62 -12.44 -6.78 4.29
CA ILE A 62 -13.57 -7.71 4.32
C ILE A 62 -13.54 -8.64 3.09
N VAL A 63 -13.25 -8.08 1.92
CA VAL A 63 -13.38 -8.82 0.66
C VAL A 63 -12.11 -9.59 0.26
N ALA A 64 -10.96 -9.33 0.89
CA ALA A 64 -9.69 -9.97 0.55
C ALA A 64 -9.74 -11.52 0.54
N PRO A 65 -10.35 -12.21 1.53
CA PRO A 65 -10.49 -13.66 1.48
C PRO A 65 -11.41 -14.16 0.35
N PHE A 66 -12.40 -13.36 -0.03
CA PHE A 66 -13.30 -13.67 -1.14
C PHE A 66 -12.57 -13.66 -2.48
N TRP A 67 -11.78 -12.61 -2.75
CA TRP A 67 -10.98 -12.51 -3.98
C TRP A 67 -9.97 -13.66 -4.12
N GLY A 68 -9.35 -14.08 -3.00
CA GLY A 68 -8.47 -15.26 -2.98
C GLY A 68 -9.21 -16.50 -3.45
N ARG A 69 -10.31 -16.85 -2.80
CA ARG A 69 -11.13 -18.03 -3.15
C ARG A 69 -11.69 -17.95 -4.56
N LEU A 70 -12.20 -16.80 -4.95
CA LEU A 70 -12.74 -16.59 -6.30
C LEU A 70 -11.67 -16.84 -7.36
N SER A 71 -10.46 -16.33 -7.14
CA SER A 71 -9.35 -16.51 -8.09
C SER A 71 -8.85 -17.96 -8.17
N ASP A 72 -8.97 -18.73 -7.07
CA ASP A 72 -8.64 -20.16 -7.06
C ASP A 72 -9.71 -20.99 -7.79
N GLN A 73 -10.99 -20.63 -7.68
CA GLN A 73 -12.11 -21.36 -8.28
C GLN A 73 -12.39 -20.97 -9.74
N TRP A 74 -12.42 -19.68 -10.02
CA TRP A 74 -12.77 -19.12 -11.35
C TRP A 74 -11.56 -18.96 -12.28
N GLY A 75 -10.37 -19.14 -11.71
CA GLY A 75 -9.09 -18.91 -12.38
C GLY A 75 -8.60 -17.47 -12.26
N ARG A 76 -7.27 -17.33 -12.18
CA ARG A 76 -6.56 -16.07 -11.93
C ARG A 76 -6.95 -14.95 -12.90
N ARG A 77 -7.07 -15.27 -14.21
CA ARG A 77 -7.43 -14.32 -15.25
C ARG A 77 -8.83 -13.72 -15.04
N ASN A 78 -9.83 -14.57 -14.86
CA ASN A 78 -11.23 -14.12 -14.74
C ASN A 78 -11.44 -13.27 -13.47
N ALA A 79 -10.84 -13.69 -12.36
CA ALA A 79 -10.89 -12.95 -11.10
C ALA A 79 -10.17 -11.60 -11.22
N LEU A 80 -9.02 -11.54 -11.89
CA LEU A 80 -8.30 -10.28 -12.14
C LEU A 80 -9.14 -9.33 -12.99
N MET A 81 -9.70 -9.81 -14.08
CA MET A 81 -10.57 -9.01 -14.95
C MET A 81 -11.79 -8.47 -14.21
N LEU A 82 -12.46 -9.31 -13.42
CA LEU A 82 -13.62 -8.88 -12.64
C LEU A 82 -13.24 -7.79 -11.63
N ALA A 83 -12.11 -7.94 -10.94
CA ALA A 83 -11.63 -6.93 -10.00
C ALA A 83 -11.34 -5.59 -10.71
N LEU A 84 -10.67 -5.63 -11.87
CA LEU A 84 -10.35 -4.43 -12.66
C LEU A 84 -11.60 -3.73 -13.19
N VAL A 85 -12.58 -4.48 -13.72
CA VAL A 85 -13.86 -3.92 -14.17
C VAL A 85 -14.66 -3.34 -13.00
N ALA A 86 -14.71 -4.04 -11.87
CA ALA A 86 -15.36 -3.54 -10.66
C ALA A 86 -14.70 -2.25 -10.14
N SER A 87 -13.34 -2.17 -10.17
CA SER A 87 -12.61 -0.94 -9.84
C SER A 87 -12.96 0.20 -10.78
N ALA A 88 -13.02 -0.07 -12.09
CA ALA A 88 -13.40 0.94 -13.09
C ALA A 88 -14.81 1.48 -12.83
N LEU A 89 -15.78 0.62 -12.55
CA LEU A 89 -17.16 1.03 -12.21
C LEU A 89 -17.19 1.87 -10.94
N ALA A 90 -16.44 1.52 -9.92
CA ALA A 90 -16.32 2.29 -8.69
C ALA A 90 -15.70 3.69 -8.94
N TYR A 91 -14.70 3.79 -9.80
CA TYR A 91 -14.16 5.09 -10.22
C TYR A 91 -15.16 5.92 -11.02
N LEU A 92 -15.98 5.31 -11.90
CA LEU A 92 -17.05 6.01 -12.62
C LEU A 92 -18.10 6.58 -11.67
N VAL A 93 -18.49 5.82 -10.64
CA VAL A 93 -19.41 6.31 -9.58
C VAL A 93 -18.80 7.53 -8.87
N THR A 94 -17.51 7.47 -8.55
CA THR A 94 -16.84 8.60 -7.88
C THR A 94 -16.63 9.79 -8.82
N ALA A 95 -16.38 9.55 -10.12
CA ALA A 95 -16.24 10.61 -11.13
C ALA A 95 -17.52 11.43 -11.31
N GLY A 96 -18.67 10.79 -11.23
CA GLY A 96 -20.00 11.43 -11.30
C GLY A 96 -20.53 11.91 -9.96
N ALA A 97 -19.73 11.95 -8.89
CA ALA A 97 -20.21 12.35 -7.59
C ALA A 97 -20.46 13.87 -7.52
N GLU A 98 -21.68 14.24 -7.17
CA GLU A 98 -22.13 15.63 -6.93
C GLU A 98 -22.41 15.88 -5.43
N ALA A 99 -22.43 14.82 -4.62
CA ALA A 99 -22.68 14.87 -3.19
C ALA A 99 -21.75 13.94 -2.42
N LEU A 100 -21.46 14.28 -1.18
CA LEU A 100 -20.50 13.58 -0.32
C LEU A 100 -20.81 12.08 -0.17
N TRP A 101 -22.09 11.71 -0.01
CA TRP A 101 -22.49 10.30 0.11
C TRP A 101 -22.14 9.44 -1.11
N GLN A 102 -22.08 10.04 -2.32
CA GLN A 102 -21.68 9.34 -3.54
C GLN A 102 -20.16 9.04 -3.53
N VAL A 103 -19.35 9.92 -2.92
CA VAL A 103 -17.94 9.67 -2.69
C VAL A 103 -17.75 8.49 -1.73
N TYR A 104 -18.50 8.43 -0.64
CA TYR A 104 -18.54 7.27 0.27
C TYR A 104 -18.91 6.00 -0.47
N LEU A 105 -19.98 6.03 -1.28
CA LEU A 105 -20.41 4.88 -2.09
C LEU A 105 -19.31 4.42 -3.04
N GLY A 106 -18.71 5.35 -3.80
CA GLY A 106 -17.62 5.04 -4.70
C GLY A 106 -16.41 4.43 -4.00
N ARG A 107 -16.08 4.91 -2.78
CA ARG A 107 -14.99 4.35 -1.98
C ARG A 107 -15.32 2.99 -1.38
N ALA A 108 -16.56 2.76 -0.96
CA ALA A 108 -17.02 1.44 -0.54
C ALA A 108 -16.93 0.42 -1.70
N LEU A 109 -17.43 0.79 -2.87
CA LEU A 109 -17.33 -0.05 -4.07
C LEU A 109 -15.88 -0.30 -4.48
N SER A 110 -15.00 0.73 -4.46
CA SER A 110 -13.57 0.57 -4.72
C SER A 110 -12.90 -0.38 -3.72
N GLY A 111 -13.26 -0.30 -2.44
CA GLY A 111 -12.77 -1.22 -1.42
C GLY A 111 -13.20 -2.67 -1.69
N LEU A 112 -14.48 -2.88 -2.04
CA LEU A 112 -15.00 -4.20 -2.41
C LEU A 112 -14.37 -4.74 -3.70
N ALA A 113 -13.97 -3.87 -4.62
CA ALA A 113 -13.27 -4.21 -5.85
C ALA A 113 -11.76 -4.46 -5.67
N ALA A 114 -11.18 -4.26 -4.49
CA ALA A 114 -9.74 -4.29 -4.22
C ALA A 114 -9.14 -5.73 -4.29
N GLY A 115 -9.43 -6.44 -5.38
CA GLY A 115 -8.96 -7.80 -5.66
C GLY A 115 -7.82 -7.87 -6.67
N SER A 116 -7.57 -6.82 -7.43
CA SER A 116 -6.60 -6.84 -8.54
C SER A 116 -5.17 -7.16 -8.08
N LEU A 117 -4.67 -6.45 -7.07
CA LEU A 117 -3.30 -6.63 -6.59
C LEU A 117 -3.04 -8.01 -5.94
N PRO A 118 -3.88 -8.53 -5.03
CA PRO A 118 -3.68 -9.88 -4.49
C PRO A 118 -3.81 -10.98 -5.56
N VAL A 119 -4.76 -10.87 -6.48
CA VAL A 119 -4.94 -11.84 -7.58
C VAL A 119 -3.75 -11.79 -8.54
N ALA A 120 -3.30 -10.60 -8.94
CA ALA A 120 -2.14 -10.44 -9.80
C ALA A 120 -0.84 -10.89 -9.14
N SER A 121 -0.68 -10.67 -7.83
CA SER A 121 0.45 -11.18 -7.05
C SER A 121 0.47 -12.71 -7.01
N ALA A 122 -0.69 -13.34 -6.83
CA ALA A 122 -0.82 -14.80 -6.90
C ALA A 122 -0.47 -15.31 -8.31
N LEU A 123 -0.97 -14.64 -9.37
CA LEU A 123 -0.64 -14.98 -10.75
C LEU A 123 0.87 -14.85 -11.03
N MET A 124 1.52 -13.80 -10.54
CA MET A 124 2.99 -13.65 -10.64
C MET A 124 3.75 -14.78 -9.96
N ALA A 125 3.26 -15.24 -8.80
CA ALA A 125 3.83 -16.39 -8.10
C ALA A 125 3.63 -17.70 -8.89
N ASP A 126 2.44 -17.91 -9.47
CA ASP A 126 2.09 -19.10 -10.26
C ASP A 126 2.90 -19.18 -11.58
N LEU A 127 3.23 -18.01 -12.18
CA LEU A 127 4.06 -17.91 -13.39
C LEU A 127 5.56 -18.05 -13.12
N SER A 128 5.98 -18.10 -11.87
CA SER A 128 7.39 -18.07 -11.48
C SER A 128 7.81 -19.40 -10.90
N SER A 129 9.03 -19.88 -11.30
CA SER A 129 9.63 -21.01 -10.60
C SER A 129 9.95 -20.65 -9.14
N PRO A 130 10.05 -21.63 -8.23
CA PRO A 130 10.35 -21.38 -6.80
C PRO A 130 11.57 -20.47 -6.60
N GLU A 131 12.63 -20.65 -7.40
CA GLU A 131 13.89 -19.91 -7.32
C GLU A 131 13.74 -18.45 -7.77
N ARG A 132 12.76 -18.16 -8.65
CA ARG A 132 12.53 -16.83 -9.23
C ARG A 132 11.34 -16.11 -8.60
N ARG A 133 10.60 -16.76 -7.71
CA ARG A 133 9.40 -16.18 -7.06
C ARG A 133 9.70 -14.90 -6.31
N ALA A 134 10.84 -14.82 -5.61
CA ALA A 134 11.28 -13.61 -4.93
C ALA A 134 11.48 -12.44 -5.91
N LYS A 135 12.06 -12.69 -7.09
CA LYS A 135 12.26 -11.68 -8.13
C LYS A 135 10.91 -11.22 -8.72
N ALA A 136 9.98 -12.13 -8.93
CA ALA A 136 8.62 -11.79 -9.41
C ALA A 136 7.85 -10.93 -8.39
N MET A 137 7.95 -11.24 -7.10
CA MET A 137 7.38 -10.40 -6.05
C MET A 137 8.04 -9.02 -5.97
N GLY A 138 9.35 -8.94 -6.25
CA GLY A 138 10.05 -7.66 -6.39
C GLY A 138 9.48 -6.78 -7.51
N LEU A 139 9.06 -7.38 -8.65
CA LEU A 139 8.38 -6.65 -9.72
C LEU A 139 7.03 -6.09 -9.26
N VAL A 140 6.27 -6.82 -8.44
CA VAL A 140 5.01 -6.30 -7.86
C VAL A 140 5.29 -5.05 -7.01
N GLY A 141 6.34 -5.09 -6.19
CA GLY A 141 6.78 -3.91 -5.42
C GLY A 141 7.21 -2.73 -6.30
N THR A 142 7.92 -3.02 -7.40
CA THR A 142 8.31 -2.00 -8.39
C THR A 142 7.09 -1.39 -9.07
N ALA A 143 6.09 -2.20 -9.44
CA ALA A 143 4.84 -1.73 -10.01
C ALA A 143 4.09 -0.81 -9.05
N PHE A 144 4.08 -1.16 -7.75
CA PHE A 144 3.48 -0.33 -6.71
C PHE A 144 4.20 1.04 -6.60
N GLY A 145 5.53 1.05 -6.62
CA GLY A 145 6.32 2.28 -6.64
C GLY A 145 6.03 3.15 -7.87
N LEU A 146 5.96 2.56 -9.07
CA LEU A 146 5.62 3.28 -10.30
C LEU A 146 4.20 3.87 -10.25
N GLY A 147 3.23 3.13 -9.72
CA GLY A 147 1.86 3.59 -9.52
C GLY A 147 1.79 4.79 -8.57
N LEU A 148 2.57 4.74 -7.47
CA LEU A 148 2.66 5.85 -6.50
C LEU A 148 3.44 7.07 -7.00
N ILE A 149 4.24 6.95 -8.07
CA ILE A 149 4.83 8.12 -8.74
C ILE A 149 3.83 8.72 -9.72
N ALA A 150 3.43 7.92 -10.70
CA ALA A 150 2.64 8.41 -11.83
C ALA A 150 1.21 8.76 -11.43
N GLY A 151 0.60 7.97 -10.54
CA GLY A 151 -0.78 8.16 -10.11
C GLY A 151 -1.04 9.52 -9.48
N PRO A 152 -0.40 9.88 -8.37
CA PRO A 152 -0.62 11.16 -7.71
C PRO A 152 -0.28 12.37 -8.59
N VAL A 153 0.78 12.28 -9.41
CA VAL A 153 1.13 13.33 -10.36
C VAL A 153 0.02 13.53 -11.40
N LEU A 154 -0.45 12.44 -12.01
CA LEU A 154 -1.57 12.49 -12.96
C LEU A 154 -2.84 13.00 -12.29
N GLY A 155 -3.18 12.50 -11.09
CA GLY A 155 -4.34 12.95 -10.34
C GLY A 155 -4.32 14.46 -10.10
N GLY A 156 -3.18 14.98 -9.63
CA GLY A 156 -3.01 16.41 -9.40
C GLY A 156 -3.03 17.26 -10.68
N VAL A 157 -2.39 16.80 -11.77
CA VAL A 157 -2.32 17.54 -13.04
C VAL A 157 -3.67 17.56 -13.75
N LEU A 158 -4.44 16.48 -13.67
CA LEU A 158 -5.75 16.36 -14.31
C LEU A 158 -6.86 17.09 -13.54
N THR A 159 -6.60 17.54 -12.31
CA THR A 159 -7.58 18.30 -11.52
C THR A 159 -7.75 19.69 -12.09
N GLY A 160 -9.02 20.10 -12.37
CA GLY A 160 -9.34 21.44 -12.86
C GLY A 160 -10.67 21.51 -13.60
N GLY A 161 -11.02 22.70 -14.07
CA GLY A 161 -12.27 22.95 -14.81
C GLY A 161 -13.51 23.03 -13.90
N ALA A 162 -14.70 22.94 -14.51
CA ALA A 162 -16.00 23.07 -13.82
C ALA A 162 -16.27 21.92 -12.84
N SER A 163 -15.75 20.71 -13.16
CA SER A 163 -15.84 19.51 -12.31
C SER A 163 -14.42 19.03 -12.00
N PRO A 164 -13.74 19.65 -11.03
CA PRO A 164 -12.28 19.54 -10.90
C PRO A 164 -11.79 18.11 -10.62
N PHE A 165 -12.63 17.24 -10.06
CA PHE A 165 -12.24 15.86 -9.70
C PHE A 165 -12.74 14.82 -10.72
N ALA A 166 -13.65 15.17 -11.64
CA ALA A 166 -14.24 14.19 -12.56
C ALA A 166 -13.19 13.57 -13.51
N LEU A 167 -12.38 14.41 -14.17
CA LEU A 167 -11.39 13.95 -15.14
C LEU A 167 -10.35 12.99 -14.55
N PRO A 168 -9.75 13.24 -13.37
CA PRO A 168 -8.90 12.25 -12.71
C PRO A 168 -9.56 10.88 -12.50
N PHE A 169 -10.78 10.86 -11.98
CA PHE A 169 -11.50 9.60 -11.74
C PHE A 169 -11.93 8.90 -13.05
N TYR A 170 -12.35 9.63 -14.09
CA TYR A 170 -12.54 9.05 -15.41
C TYR A 170 -11.26 8.44 -15.97
N SER A 171 -10.13 9.11 -15.79
CA SER A 171 -8.83 8.60 -16.21
C SER A 171 -8.46 7.31 -15.46
N ALA A 172 -8.71 7.24 -14.14
CA ALA A 172 -8.52 6.03 -13.36
C ALA A 172 -9.42 4.88 -13.84
N ALA A 173 -10.69 5.17 -14.18
CA ALA A 173 -11.61 4.19 -14.75
C ALA A 173 -11.11 3.65 -16.10
N VAL A 174 -10.67 4.54 -16.99
CA VAL A 174 -10.09 4.16 -18.30
C VAL A 174 -8.85 3.29 -18.11
N LEU A 175 -7.95 3.64 -17.21
CA LEU A 175 -6.75 2.83 -16.91
C LEU A 175 -7.13 1.44 -16.41
N SER A 176 -8.07 1.31 -15.47
CA SER A 176 -8.53 0.00 -14.99
C SER A 176 -9.20 -0.82 -16.07
N LEU A 177 -9.98 -0.19 -16.98
CA LEU A 177 -10.56 -0.88 -18.13
C LEU A 177 -9.48 -1.32 -19.14
N LEU A 178 -8.49 -0.48 -19.42
CA LEU A 178 -7.34 -0.85 -20.27
C LEU A 178 -6.57 -2.03 -19.68
N ALA A 179 -6.32 -2.03 -18.36
CA ALA A 179 -5.71 -3.17 -17.67
C ALA A 179 -6.57 -4.44 -17.80
N ALA A 180 -7.91 -4.33 -17.68
CA ALA A 180 -8.83 -5.45 -17.87
C ALA A 180 -8.79 -5.99 -19.30
N ILE A 181 -8.79 -5.11 -20.31
CA ILE A 181 -8.70 -5.48 -21.73
C ILE A 181 -7.36 -6.18 -22.02
N LEU A 182 -6.25 -5.65 -21.51
CA LEU A 182 -4.94 -6.29 -21.67
C LEU A 182 -4.90 -7.66 -21.01
N ALA A 183 -5.47 -7.80 -19.82
CA ALA A 183 -5.60 -9.09 -19.14
C ALA A 183 -6.48 -10.05 -19.94
N TRP A 184 -7.60 -9.56 -20.52
CA TRP A 184 -8.48 -10.37 -21.36
C TRP A 184 -7.82 -10.81 -22.66
N ALA A 185 -7.16 -9.92 -23.36
CA ALA A 185 -6.62 -10.20 -24.68
C ALA A 185 -5.36 -11.08 -24.65
N LEU A 186 -4.52 -10.91 -23.61
CA LEU A 186 -3.15 -11.43 -23.63
C LEU A 186 -2.89 -12.53 -22.58
N LEU A 187 -3.72 -12.64 -21.53
CA LEU A 187 -3.56 -13.72 -20.56
C LEU A 187 -4.31 -14.99 -21.03
N PRO A 188 -3.70 -16.16 -20.98
CA PRO A 188 -4.35 -17.44 -21.35
C PRO A 188 -5.54 -17.75 -20.43
N ASN A 189 -6.59 -18.39 -21.01
CA ASN A 189 -7.80 -18.76 -20.25
C ASN A 189 -7.59 -19.85 -19.21
N ARG A 190 -6.55 -20.68 -19.34
CA ARG A 190 -6.28 -21.83 -18.48
C ARG A 190 -4.89 -21.70 -17.89
N PHE A 191 -4.79 -21.03 -16.74
CA PHE A 191 -3.74 -21.39 -15.80
C PHE A 191 -4.29 -22.57 -14.99
N HIS A 192 -3.83 -23.76 -15.28
CA HIS A 192 -3.98 -24.87 -14.35
C HIS A 192 -3.20 -24.43 -13.09
N VAL A 193 -3.91 -24.12 -12.02
CA VAL A 193 -3.33 -24.14 -10.70
C VAL A 193 -2.72 -25.54 -10.60
N VAL A 194 -1.40 -25.62 -10.63
CA VAL A 194 -0.73 -26.84 -10.21
C VAL A 194 -1.22 -27.01 -8.80
N ASP A 195 -2.02 -28.03 -8.62
CA ASP A 195 -2.58 -28.45 -7.33
C ASP A 195 -1.40 -28.89 -6.45
N THR A 196 -0.56 -27.94 -6.09
CA THR A 196 0.28 -28.05 -4.91
C THR A 196 -0.72 -27.91 -3.77
N ALA A 197 -1.55 -28.95 -3.62
CA ALA A 197 -2.24 -29.21 -2.39
C ALA A 197 -1.18 -29.11 -1.30
N VAL A 198 -1.10 -27.95 -0.67
CA VAL A 198 -0.45 -27.81 0.62
C VAL A 198 -1.35 -28.59 1.58
N LYS A 199 -1.30 -29.92 1.41
CA LYS A 199 -1.62 -30.88 2.44
C LYS A 199 -0.49 -30.79 3.46
N ASP A 200 -0.53 -29.75 4.23
CA ASP A 200 -0.01 -29.74 5.59
C ASP A 200 -0.69 -28.59 6.30
N ILE A 201 -1.89 -28.84 6.71
CA ILE A 201 -2.49 -28.16 7.84
C ILE A 201 -1.66 -28.62 9.03
N SER A 202 -0.48 -28.02 9.21
CA SER A 202 0.22 -28.13 10.49
C SER A 202 -0.79 -27.67 11.55
N SER A 203 -1.05 -28.56 12.50
CA SER A 203 -2.08 -28.54 13.52
C SER A 203 -1.94 -27.44 14.58
N GLY A 204 -1.73 -26.17 14.17
CA GLY A 204 -1.73 -25.00 15.05
C GLY A 204 -2.86 -24.05 14.65
N SER A 205 -3.66 -23.62 15.60
CA SER A 205 -4.68 -22.59 15.38
C SER A 205 -4.04 -21.32 14.81
N PHE A 206 -4.75 -20.61 13.91
CA PHE A 206 -4.34 -19.29 13.45
C PHE A 206 -4.15 -18.32 14.64
N VAL A 207 -4.98 -18.48 15.68
CA VAL A 207 -4.91 -17.71 16.92
C VAL A 207 -3.58 -17.93 17.65
N ASP A 208 -3.13 -19.18 17.77
CA ASP A 208 -1.85 -19.50 18.44
C ASP A 208 -0.66 -18.90 17.67
N HIS A 209 -0.77 -18.86 16.34
CA HIS A 209 0.25 -18.25 15.49
C HIS A 209 0.30 -16.73 15.71
N VAL A 210 -0.84 -16.05 15.75
CA VAL A 210 -0.94 -14.60 16.05
C VAL A 210 -0.41 -14.31 17.44
N GLN A 211 -0.80 -15.09 18.47
CA GLN A 211 -0.35 -14.92 19.84
C GLN A 211 1.17 -15.09 19.98
N ARG A 212 1.77 -16.03 19.23
CA ARG A 212 3.23 -16.25 19.27
C ARG A 212 4.01 -15.07 18.68
N HIS A 213 3.47 -14.40 17.66
CA HIS A 213 4.16 -13.35 16.91
C HIS A 213 3.54 -11.94 17.09
N TRP A 214 2.70 -11.76 18.11
CA TRP A 214 1.93 -10.53 18.33
C TRP A 214 2.80 -9.27 18.39
N LEU A 215 3.99 -9.35 19.00
CA LEU A 215 4.92 -8.22 19.08
C LEU A 215 5.41 -7.75 17.70
N LEU A 216 5.65 -8.66 16.77
CA LEU A 216 6.01 -8.32 15.41
C LEU A 216 4.78 -7.81 14.64
N LEU A 217 3.64 -8.47 14.77
CA LEU A 217 2.40 -8.09 14.09
C LEU A 217 1.91 -6.70 14.53
N SER A 218 2.10 -6.34 15.81
CA SER A 218 1.80 -4.98 16.28
C SER A 218 2.67 -3.92 15.60
N GLN A 219 3.91 -4.22 15.19
CA GLN A 219 4.75 -3.27 14.46
C GLN A 219 4.22 -2.99 13.05
N TYR A 220 3.56 -3.98 12.41
CA TYR A 220 2.85 -3.71 11.15
C TYR A 220 1.66 -2.79 11.34
N ILE A 221 0.89 -2.97 12.43
CA ILE A 221 -0.23 -2.08 12.77
C ILE A 221 0.30 -0.67 12.99
N ILE A 222 1.29 -0.52 13.87
CA ILE A 222 1.86 0.77 14.26
C ILE A 222 2.47 1.50 13.06
N HIS A 223 3.32 0.80 12.28
CA HIS A 223 3.96 1.38 11.11
C HIS A 223 2.93 1.85 10.06
N THR A 224 1.97 0.97 9.71
CA THR A 224 0.97 1.31 8.70
C THR A 224 -0.04 2.34 9.21
N ALA A 225 -0.32 2.39 10.51
CA ALA A 225 -1.12 3.45 11.11
C ALA A 225 -0.41 4.80 10.99
N ALA A 226 0.88 4.87 11.34
CA ALA A 226 1.66 6.11 11.22
C ALA A 226 1.75 6.60 9.77
N VAL A 227 2.03 5.71 8.81
CA VAL A 227 2.09 6.06 7.38
C VAL A 227 0.72 6.50 6.85
N SER A 228 -0.36 5.81 7.23
CA SER A 228 -1.72 6.17 6.79
C SER A 228 -2.19 7.49 7.42
N ALA A 229 -1.84 7.75 8.69
CA ALA A 229 -2.06 9.03 9.34
C ALA A 229 -1.30 10.15 8.60
N LEU A 230 -0.04 9.92 8.24
CA LEU A 230 0.78 10.86 7.49
C LEU A 230 0.17 11.19 6.11
N ILE A 231 -0.30 10.17 5.37
CA ILE A 231 -0.98 10.35 4.07
C ILE A 231 -2.29 11.13 4.23
N TYR A 232 -2.98 10.99 5.35
CA TYR A 232 -4.20 11.73 5.67
C TYR A 232 -3.93 13.18 6.08
N ILE A 233 -3.01 13.40 7.05
CA ILE A 233 -2.75 14.71 7.64
C ILE A 233 -2.08 15.65 6.62
N PHE A 234 -1.08 15.14 5.88
CA PHE A 234 -0.22 15.97 5.05
C PHE A 234 -0.97 16.83 4.02
N PRO A 235 -1.88 16.29 3.18
CA PRO A 235 -2.59 17.12 2.19
C PRO A 235 -3.51 18.16 2.83
N LEU A 236 -4.18 17.81 3.94
CA LEU A 236 -5.03 18.72 4.69
C LEU A 236 -4.21 19.88 5.28
N TRP A 237 -3.08 19.53 5.88
CA TRP A 237 -2.21 20.50 6.51
C TRP A 237 -1.56 21.45 5.49
N VAL A 238 -0.98 20.95 4.39
CA VAL A 238 -0.38 21.82 3.36
C VAL A 238 -1.43 22.62 2.61
N GLY A 239 -2.64 22.10 2.45
CA GLY A 239 -3.77 22.84 1.91
C GLY A 239 -4.14 24.03 2.78
N ASN A 240 -4.21 23.83 4.10
CA ASN A 240 -4.55 24.88 5.06
C ASN A 240 -3.40 25.89 5.28
N THR A 241 -2.15 25.41 5.39
CA THR A 241 -1.00 26.22 5.78
C THR A 241 -0.36 26.96 4.60
N TYR A 242 -0.27 26.31 3.43
CA TYR A 242 0.43 26.85 2.24
C TYR A 242 -0.50 27.08 1.04
N ALA A 243 -1.80 26.85 1.20
CA ALA A 243 -2.76 26.86 0.10
C ALA A 243 -2.36 25.93 -1.09
N TRP A 244 -1.71 24.79 -0.77
CA TRP A 244 -1.40 23.80 -1.79
C TRP A 244 -2.68 23.12 -2.28
N GLY A 245 -2.85 23.10 -3.60
CA GLY A 245 -3.92 22.34 -4.23
C GLY A 245 -3.49 20.91 -4.57
N PRO A 246 -4.41 20.10 -5.17
CA PRO A 246 -4.17 18.73 -5.55
C PRO A 246 -2.92 18.54 -6.41
N LYS A 247 -2.60 19.50 -7.30
CA LYS A 247 -1.45 19.45 -8.19
C LYS A 247 -0.11 19.47 -7.42
N ALA A 248 0.03 20.37 -6.44
CA ALA A 248 1.25 20.47 -5.63
C ALA A 248 1.42 19.22 -4.75
N VAL A 249 0.34 18.74 -4.15
CA VAL A 249 0.32 17.49 -3.37
C VAL A 249 0.63 16.27 -4.26
N GLY A 250 0.12 16.25 -5.49
CA GLY A 250 0.43 15.21 -6.47
C GLY A 250 1.92 15.15 -6.79
N TYR A 251 2.58 16.28 -7.04
CA TYR A 251 4.03 16.33 -7.26
C TYR A 251 4.82 15.89 -6.04
N PHE A 252 4.38 16.26 -4.83
CA PHE A 252 5.02 15.82 -3.60
C PHE A 252 4.97 14.27 -3.46
N PHE A 253 3.81 13.66 -3.63
CA PHE A 253 3.70 12.20 -3.61
C PHE A 253 4.46 11.53 -4.77
N GLY A 254 4.56 12.19 -5.91
CA GLY A 254 5.44 11.78 -6.99
C GLY A 254 6.91 11.71 -6.54
N ALA A 255 7.40 12.71 -5.81
CA ALA A 255 8.75 12.71 -5.23
C ALA A 255 8.92 11.59 -4.20
N VAL A 256 7.92 11.36 -3.33
CA VAL A 256 7.90 10.20 -2.41
C VAL A 256 8.04 8.88 -3.18
N GLY A 257 7.30 8.72 -4.29
CA GLY A 257 7.38 7.53 -5.13
C GLY A 257 8.77 7.34 -5.76
N VAL A 258 9.43 8.41 -6.21
CA VAL A 258 10.83 8.36 -6.70
C VAL A 258 11.76 7.82 -5.61
N VAL A 259 11.65 8.34 -4.38
CA VAL A 259 12.42 7.85 -3.24
C VAL A 259 12.15 6.36 -3.00
N MET A 260 10.90 5.93 -3.04
CA MET A 260 10.54 4.51 -2.89
C MET A 260 11.23 3.63 -3.93
N ILE A 261 11.23 4.01 -5.21
CA ILE A 261 11.89 3.24 -6.26
C ILE A 261 13.39 3.16 -6.05
N LEU A 262 14.04 4.26 -5.69
CA LEU A 262 15.48 4.29 -5.42
C LEU A 262 15.84 3.31 -4.28
N PHE A 263 15.07 3.31 -3.19
CA PHE A 263 15.32 2.39 -2.08
C PHE A 263 14.99 0.94 -2.43
N GLN A 264 13.80 0.67 -3.00
CA GLN A 264 13.38 -0.69 -3.33
C GLN A 264 14.11 -1.26 -4.55
N GLY A 265 14.62 -0.42 -5.45
CA GLY A 265 15.39 -0.80 -6.63
C GLY A 265 16.80 -1.36 -6.37
N GLY A 266 17.19 -1.49 -5.09
CA GLY A 266 18.47 -2.13 -4.72
C GLY A 266 19.25 -1.43 -3.60
N LEU A 267 19.02 -0.14 -3.36
CA LEU A 267 19.72 0.62 -2.32
C LEU A 267 19.43 0.01 -0.93
N LEU A 268 18.18 -0.36 -0.65
CA LEU A 268 17.80 -1.00 0.61
C LEU A 268 18.54 -2.33 0.83
N SER A 269 18.60 -3.16 -0.21
CA SER A 269 19.32 -4.45 -0.14
C SER A 269 20.82 -4.27 0.03
N TRP A 270 21.39 -3.24 -0.59
CA TRP A 270 22.80 -2.89 -0.43
C TRP A 270 23.08 -2.40 1.00
N LEU A 271 22.26 -1.49 1.54
CA LEU A 271 22.38 -0.99 2.91
C LEU A 271 22.22 -2.12 3.94
N ALA A 272 21.21 -2.98 3.76
CA ALA A 272 20.96 -4.09 4.67
C ALA A 272 22.12 -5.11 4.70
N ARG A 273 22.77 -5.37 3.53
CA ARG A 273 23.96 -6.22 3.51
C ARG A 273 25.18 -5.55 4.14
N LYS A 274 25.37 -4.24 3.96
CA LYS A 274 26.55 -3.52 4.46
C LYS A 274 26.47 -3.19 5.95
N LEU A 275 25.32 -2.78 6.42
CA LEU A 275 25.10 -2.27 7.79
C LEU A 275 24.32 -3.24 8.69
N GLY A 276 23.76 -4.28 8.11
CA GLY A 276 22.85 -5.19 8.80
C GLY A 276 21.39 -4.70 8.79
N LEU A 277 20.46 -5.66 8.69
CA LEU A 277 19.02 -5.42 8.54
C LEU A 277 18.45 -4.59 9.70
N LEU A 278 18.79 -4.94 10.94
CA LEU A 278 18.30 -4.24 12.13
C LEU A 278 18.85 -2.81 12.24
N THR A 279 20.10 -2.58 11.83
CA THR A 279 20.69 -1.24 11.82
C THR A 279 19.95 -0.32 10.87
N VAL A 280 19.64 -0.81 9.65
CA VAL A 280 18.88 -0.05 8.66
C VAL A 280 17.44 0.19 9.12
N LEU A 281 16.80 -0.80 9.76
CA LEU A 281 15.46 -0.65 10.33
C LEU A 281 15.46 0.43 11.44
N ARG A 282 16.43 0.41 12.34
CA ARG A 282 16.60 1.41 13.41
C ARG A 282 16.81 2.80 12.85
N ALA A 283 17.74 2.93 11.89
CA ALA A 283 18.03 4.22 11.25
C ALA A 283 16.80 4.76 10.51
N GLY A 284 16.10 3.93 9.73
CA GLY A 284 14.89 4.34 9.02
C GLY A 284 13.75 4.73 9.94
N SER A 285 13.46 3.91 10.97
CA SER A 285 12.41 4.22 11.94
C SER A 285 12.76 5.45 12.79
N ALA A 286 14.01 5.63 13.20
CA ALA A 286 14.47 6.82 13.91
C ALA A 286 14.37 8.08 13.05
N LEU A 287 14.80 7.99 11.78
CA LEU A 287 14.67 9.09 10.82
C LEU A 287 13.20 9.50 10.64
N PHE A 288 12.30 8.52 10.51
CA PHE A 288 10.87 8.75 10.45
C PHE A 288 10.35 9.45 11.70
N ALA A 289 10.66 8.92 12.90
CA ALA A 289 10.20 9.48 14.18
C ALA A 289 10.71 10.90 14.41
N VAL A 290 12.01 11.15 14.21
CA VAL A 290 12.62 12.46 14.44
C VAL A 290 12.06 13.50 13.48
N SER A 291 11.89 13.14 12.20
CA SER A 291 11.32 14.05 11.20
C SER A 291 9.89 14.46 11.56
N ILE A 292 9.04 13.51 11.96
CA ILE A 292 7.65 13.81 12.34
C ILE A 292 7.60 14.59 13.67
N ALA A 293 8.42 14.24 14.65
CA ALA A 293 8.49 15.00 15.90
C ALA A 293 8.96 16.43 15.67
N PHE A 294 9.91 16.65 14.75
CA PHE A 294 10.35 17.98 14.37
C PHE A 294 9.21 18.80 13.76
N VAL A 295 8.44 18.22 12.83
CA VAL A 295 7.27 18.89 12.24
C VAL A 295 6.24 19.25 13.31
N ALA A 296 5.98 18.33 14.26
CA ALA A 296 5.01 18.53 15.32
C ALA A 296 5.38 19.66 16.30
N LEU A 297 6.68 19.86 16.56
CA LEU A 297 7.18 20.78 17.59
C LEU A 297 7.72 22.10 17.02
N SER A 298 7.88 22.22 15.69
CA SER A 298 8.47 23.40 15.07
C SER A 298 7.42 24.50 14.83
N ALA A 299 7.84 25.74 15.04
CA ALA A 299 7.08 26.93 14.66
C ALA A 299 7.42 27.46 13.26
N ASP A 300 8.49 26.97 12.65
CA ASP A 300 8.91 27.37 11.29
C ASP A 300 8.35 26.41 10.25
N TYR A 301 7.51 26.93 9.36
CA TYR A 301 6.77 26.12 8.40
C TYR A 301 7.46 25.96 7.05
N HIS A 302 8.44 26.80 6.68
CA HIS A 302 8.97 26.86 5.31
C HIS A 302 9.64 25.56 4.84
N TRP A 303 10.34 24.84 5.72
CA TRP A 303 11.07 23.62 5.41
C TRP A 303 10.30 22.33 5.71
N MET A 304 9.11 22.42 6.30
CA MET A 304 8.36 21.25 6.76
C MET A 304 8.00 20.25 5.64
N PRO A 305 7.58 20.65 4.42
CA PRO A 305 7.33 19.68 3.36
C PRO A 305 8.57 18.83 3.02
N ALA A 306 9.76 19.46 3.03
CA ALA A 306 11.01 18.74 2.79
C ALA A 306 11.31 17.74 3.93
N ILE A 307 11.06 18.13 5.17
CA ILE A 307 11.23 17.26 6.33
C ILE A 307 10.24 16.09 6.30
N ILE A 308 9.00 16.33 5.86
CA ILE A 308 8.01 15.26 5.66
C ILE A 308 8.44 14.29 4.54
N LEU A 309 9.10 14.78 3.48
CA LEU A 309 9.71 13.91 2.47
C LEU A 309 10.81 13.02 3.07
N VAL A 310 11.62 13.57 4.00
CA VAL A 310 12.60 12.79 4.77
C VAL A 310 11.91 11.77 5.67
N ALA A 311 10.79 12.11 6.29
CA ALA A 311 9.97 11.17 7.06
C ALA A 311 9.49 9.99 6.19
N PHE A 312 8.94 10.27 5.00
CA PHE A 312 8.55 9.22 4.04
C PHE A 312 9.75 8.36 3.64
N THR A 313 10.93 8.96 3.46
CA THR A 313 12.17 8.21 3.16
C THR A 313 12.47 7.20 4.27
N GLY A 314 12.42 7.64 5.52
CA GLY A 314 12.60 6.75 6.68
C GLY A 314 11.56 5.65 6.75
N SER A 315 10.29 5.95 6.44
CA SER A 315 9.20 4.97 6.46
C SER A 315 9.35 3.90 5.37
N THR A 316 9.87 4.27 4.19
CA THR A 316 9.98 3.39 3.01
C THR A 316 10.82 2.14 3.27
N VAL A 317 11.78 2.20 4.18
CA VAL A 317 12.65 1.06 4.50
C VAL A 317 12.03 0.12 5.54
N CYS A 318 11.10 0.59 6.36
CA CYS A 318 10.60 -0.18 7.50
C CYS A 318 9.78 -1.41 7.08
N LEU A 319 8.78 -1.24 6.22
CA LEU A 319 7.88 -2.35 5.85
C LEU A 319 8.58 -3.50 5.11
N PRO A 320 9.46 -3.27 4.12
CA PRO A 320 10.23 -4.35 3.50
C PRO A 320 11.12 -5.11 4.47
N LEU A 321 11.75 -4.41 5.43
CA LEU A 321 12.59 -5.04 6.43
C LEU A 321 11.77 -5.85 7.44
N LEU A 322 10.61 -5.34 7.87
CA LEU A 322 9.66 -6.11 8.69
C LEU A 322 9.18 -7.37 7.95
N ASN A 323 8.91 -7.28 6.64
CA ASN A 323 8.55 -8.45 5.82
C ASN A 323 9.67 -9.48 5.76
N THR A 324 10.93 -9.04 5.67
CA THR A 324 12.09 -9.94 5.71
C THR A 324 12.15 -10.65 7.06
N ILE A 325 12.07 -9.92 8.17
CA ILE A 325 12.03 -10.50 9.53
C ILE A 325 10.88 -11.51 9.65
N ALA A 326 9.67 -11.15 9.23
CA ALA A 326 8.50 -12.03 9.31
C ALA A 326 8.68 -13.32 8.51
N SER A 327 9.28 -13.25 7.32
CA SER A 327 9.50 -14.42 6.46
C SER A 327 10.56 -15.37 6.98
N GLU A 328 11.53 -14.87 7.75
CA GLU A 328 12.63 -15.66 8.32
C GLU A 328 12.27 -16.26 9.69
N LEU A 329 11.31 -15.67 10.40
CA LEU A 329 10.82 -16.17 11.69
C LEU A 329 10.07 -17.50 11.62
N VAL A 330 9.60 -17.89 10.44
CA VAL A 330 8.74 -19.05 10.26
C VAL A 330 9.28 -20.00 9.20
N ASN A 331 9.01 -21.28 9.36
CA ASN A 331 9.34 -22.29 8.36
C ASN A 331 8.60 -22.04 7.03
N THR A 332 9.13 -22.58 5.95
CA THR A 332 8.57 -22.39 4.59
C THR A 332 7.09 -22.74 4.50
N SER A 333 6.62 -23.77 5.22
CA SER A 333 5.22 -24.19 5.28
C SER A 333 4.30 -23.19 6.00
N GLN A 334 4.84 -22.35 6.87
CA GLN A 334 4.08 -21.36 7.66
C GLN A 334 4.16 -19.94 7.07
N ARG A 335 5.02 -19.71 6.07
CA ARG A 335 5.21 -18.37 5.46
C ARG A 335 3.92 -17.76 4.92
N GLY A 336 3.07 -18.54 4.27
CA GLY A 336 1.77 -18.07 3.78
C GLY A 336 0.87 -17.56 4.91
N ARG A 337 0.82 -18.29 6.04
CA ARG A 337 0.06 -17.90 7.23
C ARG A 337 0.60 -16.61 7.86
N MET A 338 1.92 -16.49 7.97
CA MET A 338 2.58 -15.28 8.46
C MET A 338 2.30 -14.08 7.55
N MET A 339 2.43 -14.23 6.24
CA MET A 339 2.13 -13.13 5.29
C MET A 339 0.66 -12.72 5.33
N GLY A 340 -0.27 -13.66 5.53
CA GLY A 340 -1.67 -13.35 5.79
C GLY A 340 -1.86 -12.52 7.07
N ALA A 341 -1.23 -12.93 8.16
CA ALA A 341 -1.30 -12.20 9.43
C ALA A 341 -0.69 -10.78 9.32
N THR A 342 0.46 -10.61 8.66
CA THR A 342 1.08 -9.28 8.45
C THR A 342 0.20 -8.39 7.57
N THR A 343 -0.44 -8.93 6.54
CA THR A 343 -1.37 -8.18 5.67
C THR A 343 -2.61 -7.72 6.44
N THR A 344 -3.17 -8.60 7.28
CA THR A 344 -4.30 -8.24 8.15
C THR A 344 -3.90 -7.14 9.14
N SER A 345 -2.75 -7.27 9.78
CA SER A 345 -2.19 -6.26 10.69
C SER A 345 -2.00 -4.91 9.98
N ALA A 346 -1.43 -4.92 8.78
CA ALA A 346 -1.29 -3.71 7.98
C ALA A 346 -2.65 -3.08 7.61
N SER A 347 -3.68 -3.89 7.37
CA SER A 347 -5.03 -3.40 7.08
C SER A 347 -5.67 -2.72 8.30
N ILE A 348 -5.48 -3.29 9.49
CA ILE A 348 -5.90 -2.68 10.76
C ILE A 348 -5.20 -1.32 10.93
N GLY A 349 -3.91 -1.24 10.70
CA GLY A 349 -3.16 0.02 10.77
C GLY A 349 -3.70 1.09 9.80
N ARG A 350 -4.02 0.71 8.55
CA ARG A 350 -4.62 1.64 7.57
C ARG A 350 -5.97 2.21 7.99
N ILE A 351 -6.69 1.53 8.87
CA ILE A 351 -7.95 2.01 9.44
C ILE A 351 -7.67 2.90 10.65
N LEU A 352 -6.82 2.42 11.57
CA LEU A 352 -6.56 3.11 12.83
C LEU A 352 -5.80 4.43 12.66
N GLY A 353 -4.89 4.52 11.67
CA GLY A 353 -4.08 5.70 11.43
C GLY A 353 -4.91 6.97 11.14
N PRO A 354 -5.69 6.99 10.05
CA PRO A 354 -6.56 8.12 9.75
C PRO A 354 -7.60 8.39 10.83
N LEU A 355 -8.13 7.34 11.50
CA LEU A 355 -9.10 7.50 12.57
C LEU A 355 -8.50 8.28 13.76
N LEU A 356 -7.33 7.85 14.25
CA LEU A 356 -6.62 8.51 15.34
C LEU A 356 -6.24 9.94 14.97
N ALA A 357 -5.73 10.12 13.76
CA ALA A 357 -5.31 11.44 13.28
C ALA A 357 -6.52 12.40 13.13
N ALA A 358 -7.67 11.89 12.65
CA ALA A 358 -8.88 12.69 12.53
C ALA A 358 -9.42 13.14 13.90
N VAL A 359 -9.45 12.23 14.89
CA VAL A 359 -9.86 12.57 16.25
C VAL A 359 -8.94 13.62 16.87
N LEU A 360 -7.61 13.47 16.74
CA LEU A 360 -6.66 14.46 17.25
C LEU A 360 -6.78 15.81 16.55
N LEU A 361 -7.05 15.78 15.24
CA LEU A 361 -7.22 17.00 14.44
C LEU A 361 -8.54 17.73 14.76
N SER A 362 -9.64 16.98 14.95
CA SER A 362 -10.96 17.60 15.22
C SER A 362 -11.11 18.10 16.65
N GLU A 363 -10.51 17.41 17.62
CA GLU A 363 -10.63 17.76 19.04
C GLU A 363 -9.57 18.74 19.53
N ILE A 364 -8.40 18.78 18.86
CA ILE A 364 -7.26 19.60 19.29
C ILE A 364 -6.75 20.47 18.11
N ASP A 365 -5.80 19.97 17.34
CA ASP A 365 -5.19 20.70 16.20
C ASP A 365 -4.27 19.80 15.34
N TYR A 366 -3.64 20.40 14.32
CA TYR A 366 -2.64 19.73 13.49
C TYR A 366 -1.40 19.27 14.28
N SER A 367 -0.97 20.05 15.29
CA SER A 367 0.22 19.70 16.09
C SER A 367 -0.03 18.41 16.89
N ALA A 368 -1.21 18.28 17.47
CA ALA A 368 -1.62 17.05 18.17
C ALA A 368 -1.67 15.84 17.23
N ALA A 369 -2.19 16.00 16.01
CA ALA A 369 -2.22 14.94 15.02
C ALA A 369 -0.80 14.49 14.59
N TRP A 370 0.13 15.45 14.38
CA TRP A 370 1.54 15.16 14.13
C TRP A 370 2.23 14.48 15.30
N LEU A 371 1.98 14.95 16.54
CA LEU A 371 2.53 14.32 17.75
C LEU A 371 2.02 12.89 17.92
N GLY A 372 0.73 12.65 17.69
CA GLY A 372 0.16 11.30 17.70
C GLY A 372 0.87 10.37 16.72
N CYS A 373 1.14 10.84 15.50
CA CYS A 373 1.93 10.11 14.52
C CYS A 373 3.37 9.87 15.00
N ALA A 374 4.03 10.87 15.58
CA ALA A 374 5.40 10.75 16.13
C ALA A 374 5.47 9.71 17.25
N VAL A 375 4.48 9.69 18.15
CA VAL A 375 4.38 8.69 19.24
C VAL A 375 4.26 7.27 18.69
N LEU A 376 3.41 7.06 17.68
CA LEU A 376 3.30 5.76 17.02
C LEU A 376 4.65 5.29 16.47
N VAL A 377 5.38 6.18 15.79
CA VAL A 377 6.69 5.82 15.22
C VAL A 377 7.74 5.62 16.31
N ALA A 378 7.69 6.38 17.41
CA ALA A 378 8.58 6.19 18.54
C ALA A 378 8.44 4.79 19.17
N VAL A 379 7.22 4.23 19.22
CA VAL A 379 7.00 2.85 19.67
C VAL A 379 7.71 1.84 18.74
N LEU A 380 7.69 2.06 17.43
CA LEU A 380 8.43 1.22 16.47
C LEU A 380 9.94 1.32 16.71
N VAL A 381 10.46 2.54 16.95
CA VAL A 381 11.88 2.75 17.29
C VAL A 381 12.26 1.98 18.55
N LEU A 382 11.52 2.17 19.63
CA LEU A 382 11.76 1.47 20.90
C LEU A 382 11.74 -0.06 20.73
N TRP A 383 10.76 -0.57 19.98
CA TRP A 383 10.70 -2.00 19.69
C TRP A 383 11.95 -2.47 18.93
N SER A 384 12.42 -1.69 17.95
CA SER A 384 13.60 -2.05 17.16
C SER A 384 14.87 -2.18 17.99
N PHE A 385 14.99 -1.44 19.10
CA PHE A 385 16.13 -1.51 20.02
C PHE A 385 15.97 -2.59 21.09
N THR A 386 14.77 -2.88 21.56
CA THR A 386 14.51 -3.80 22.68
C THR A 386 14.19 -5.22 22.21
N ALA A 387 13.10 -5.39 21.49
CA ALA A 387 12.58 -6.70 21.12
C ALA A 387 13.24 -7.28 19.87
N ALA A 388 13.66 -6.42 18.93
CA ALA A 388 14.29 -6.89 17.69
C ALA A 388 15.64 -7.57 17.92
N ASN A 389 16.31 -7.31 19.04
CA ASN A 389 17.54 -8.03 19.40
C ASN A 389 17.33 -9.55 19.58
N ARG A 390 16.11 -10.00 19.91
CA ARG A 390 15.75 -11.43 19.93
C ARG A 390 15.84 -12.08 18.54
N TYR A 391 15.79 -11.27 17.48
CA TYR A 391 15.90 -11.73 16.10
C TYR A 391 17.31 -11.57 15.52
N SER A 392 18.23 -10.89 16.24
CA SER A 392 19.62 -10.67 15.80
C SER A 392 20.49 -11.94 15.79
N THR A 393 20.06 -12.98 16.50
CA THR A 393 20.75 -14.29 16.53
C THR A 393 20.43 -15.14 15.28
N MET A 394 19.47 -14.71 14.46
CA MET A 394 19.19 -15.35 13.17
C MET A 394 20.25 -14.88 12.17
N ASN A 395 21.07 -15.82 11.68
CA ASN A 395 22.04 -15.56 10.62
C ASN A 395 21.31 -15.15 9.35
N PHE A 396 21.16 -13.85 9.14
CA PHE A 396 20.71 -13.27 7.86
C PHE A 396 21.83 -13.47 6.82
N ARG A 397 21.81 -14.62 6.16
CA ARG A 397 22.71 -14.95 5.03
C ARG A 397 22.04 -14.61 3.69
#